data_20e92d46b4e23761e17f407e484858d6
#
_entry.id   20e92d46b4e23761e17f407e484858d6
#
_cell.length_a   1.000
_cell.length_b   1.000
_cell.length_c   1.000
_cell.angle_alpha   90.00
_cell.angle_beta   90.00
_cell.angle_gamma   90.00
#
_symmetry.space_group_name_H-M   'P 1'
#
loop_
_entity.id
_entity.type
_entity.pdbx_description
1 polymer ?
#
loop_
_entity_poly.entity_id
_entity_poly.type
_entity_poly.pdbx_seq_one_letter_code
_entity_poly.pdbx_strand_id
1 'polypeptide(L)'
;KVIIIDEADNTTSDVQLLLRASIEEFSGNCRFIFTCNYKNKIIEPLHSRCSVVEFSIKGKEKVKIAGLFFKRLQEVLDIERIPYDPPVLAEIINKHFPDWRRVLNECQRYSIGGKIDSGILATFSDVSVNDLIRNLKDKNFPEVRKWVVDNLDNDSDVLLRRIYDNLYESLVPMSIPHAVLIIAKYQ
;
A
#
# COMPACT_ATOMS: atom_id res chain seq x y z
N LYS A 1 25.59 -22.45 4.22
CA LYS A 1 25.34 -21.01 4.10
C LYS A 1 23.90 -20.78 3.68
N VAL A 2 23.32 -19.62 4.02
CA VAL A 2 22.00 -19.18 3.56
C VAL A 2 22.18 -17.92 2.73
N ILE A 3 21.57 -17.90 1.56
CA ILE A 3 21.54 -16.75 0.65
C ILE A 3 20.09 -16.28 0.58
N ILE A 4 19.86 -15.00 0.89
CA ILE A 4 18.53 -14.38 0.83
C ILE A 4 18.53 -13.44 -0.38
N ILE A 5 17.58 -13.61 -1.27
CA ILE A 5 17.32 -12.76 -2.42
C ILE A 5 15.99 -12.07 -2.18
N ASP A 6 16.09 -10.83 -1.74
CA ASP A 6 14.93 -10.01 -1.42
C ASP A 6 14.35 -9.39 -2.69
N GLU A 7 13.03 -9.27 -2.77
CA GLU A 7 12.30 -8.74 -3.93
C GLU A 7 12.68 -9.43 -5.25
N ALA A 8 12.75 -10.76 -5.25
CA ALA A 8 13.15 -11.55 -6.42
C ALA A 8 12.25 -11.33 -7.65
N ASP A 9 11.02 -10.87 -7.45
CA ASP A 9 10.08 -10.50 -8.51
C ASP A 9 10.48 -9.24 -9.29
N ASN A 10 11.49 -8.50 -8.83
CA ASN A 10 12.09 -7.38 -9.55
C ASN A 10 13.30 -7.80 -10.40
N THR A 11 13.68 -9.08 -10.35
CA THR A 11 14.76 -9.61 -11.20
C THR A 11 14.24 -9.99 -12.59
N THR A 12 15.12 -9.90 -13.59
CA THR A 12 14.80 -10.35 -14.97
C THR A 12 14.69 -11.86 -15.04
N SER A 13 13.98 -12.36 -16.05
CA SER A 13 13.84 -13.80 -16.30
C SER A 13 15.20 -14.50 -16.49
N ASP A 14 16.17 -13.83 -17.11
CA ASP A 14 17.50 -14.37 -17.31
C ASP A 14 18.26 -14.55 -15.99
N VAL A 15 18.16 -13.57 -15.09
CA VAL A 15 18.73 -13.67 -13.73
C VAL A 15 18.05 -14.82 -12.97
N GLN A 16 16.75 -14.95 -13.07
CA GLN A 16 16.03 -16.04 -12.42
C GLN A 16 16.42 -17.43 -12.97
N LEU A 17 16.73 -17.54 -14.27
CA LEU A 17 17.26 -18.76 -14.86
C LEU A 17 18.67 -19.09 -14.34
N LEU A 18 19.53 -18.10 -14.17
CA LEU A 18 20.84 -18.27 -13.54
C LEU A 18 20.72 -18.72 -12.08
N LEU A 19 19.80 -18.12 -11.32
CA LEU A 19 19.53 -18.51 -9.94
C LEU A 19 19.03 -19.96 -9.85
N ARG A 20 18.22 -20.41 -10.80
CA ARG A 20 17.82 -21.81 -10.90
C ARG A 20 19.02 -22.74 -10.98
N ALA A 21 19.98 -22.45 -11.87
CA ALA A 21 21.20 -23.22 -12.00
C ALA A 21 22.04 -23.20 -10.71
N SER A 22 22.15 -22.02 -10.08
CA SER A 22 22.88 -21.86 -8.82
C SER A 22 22.27 -22.66 -7.66
N ILE A 23 20.96 -22.78 -7.58
CA ILE A 23 20.27 -23.63 -6.57
C ILE A 23 20.72 -25.08 -6.72
N GLU A 24 20.79 -25.60 -7.94
CA GLU A 24 21.20 -26.99 -8.20
C GLU A 24 22.69 -27.19 -7.90
N GLU A 25 23.55 -26.30 -8.40
CA GLU A 25 25.00 -26.36 -8.26
C GLU A 25 25.45 -26.30 -6.79
N PHE A 26 24.85 -25.39 -6.02
CA PHE A 26 25.26 -25.13 -4.65
C PHE A 26 24.38 -25.84 -3.58
N SER A 27 23.51 -26.76 -4.01
CA SER A 27 22.56 -27.46 -3.13
C SER A 27 23.19 -28.15 -1.92
N GLY A 28 24.43 -28.62 -2.04
CA GLY A 28 25.20 -29.26 -0.96
C GLY A 28 25.59 -28.30 0.16
N ASN A 29 25.92 -27.04 -0.16
CA ASN A 29 26.54 -26.09 0.76
C ASN A 29 25.71 -24.84 1.04
N CYS A 30 24.70 -24.56 0.22
CA CYS A 30 23.88 -23.36 0.32
C CYS A 30 22.39 -23.71 0.34
N ARG A 31 21.61 -22.80 0.98
CA ARG A 31 20.16 -22.75 0.88
C ARG A 31 19.77 -21.35 0.42
N PHE A 32 18.77 -21.28 -0.42
CA PHE A 32 18.27 -20.03 -0.98
C PHE A 32 16.90 -19.71 -0.40
N ILE A 33 16.69 -18.46 -0.05
CA ILE A 33 15.40 -17.90 0.35
C ILE A 33 15.10 -16.75 -0.60
N PHE A 34 13.96 -16.82 -1.25
CA PHE A 34 13.47 -15.77 -2.14
C PHE A 34 12.27 -15.10 -1.48
N THR A 35 12.26 -13.78 -1.41
CA THR A 35 11.06 -13.03 -1.06
C THR A 35 10.49 -12.38 -2.31
N CYS A 36 9.18 -12.27 -2.40
CA CYS A 36 8.50 -11.57 -3.48
C CYS A 36 7.12 -11.09 -3.05
N ASN A 37 6.66 -10.01 -3.67
CA ASN A 37 5.29 -9.52 -3.51
C ASN A 37 4.36 -10.16 -4.56
N TYR A 38 4.87 -10.44 -5.75
CA TYR A 38 4.12 -10.96 -6.88
C TYR A 38 4.64 -12.34 -7.30
N LYS A 39 4.02 -13.38 -6.78
CA LYS A 39 4.36 -14.77 -7.07
C LYS A 39 4.39 -15.08 -8.59
N ASN A 40 3.48 -14.48 -9.35
CA ASN A 40 3.37 -14.67 -10.79
C ASN A 40 4.54 -14.08 -11.62
N LYS A 41 5.37 -13.24 -11.00
CA LYS A 41 6.60 -12.72 -11.64
C LYS A 41 7.81 -13.63 -11.43
N ILE A 42 7.69 -14.65 -10.59
CA ILE A 42 8.73 -15.67 -10.41
C ILE A 42 8.49 -16.78 -11.43
N ILE A 43 9.54 -17.18 -12.16
CA ILE A 43 9.43 -18.21 -13.19
C ILE A 43 9.11 -19.58 -12.58
N GLU A 44 8.32 -20.37 -13.29
CA GLU A 44 7.90 -21.71 -12.86
C GLU A 44 9.07 -22.64 -12.47
N PRO A 45 10.23 -22.63 -13.17
CA PRO A 45 11.38 -23.43 -12.77
C PRO A 45 11.93 -23.13 -11.37
N LEU A 46 11.77 -21.91 -10.84
CA LEU A 46 12.11 -21.59 -9.46
C LEU A 46 11.04 -22.09 -8.48
N HIS A 47 9.76 -21.94 -8.81
CA HIS A 47 8.67 -22.47 -8.00
C HIS A 47 8.80 -23.97 -7.74
N SER A 48 9.15 -24.74 -8.77
CA SER A 48 9.29 -26.20 -8.66
C SER A 48 10.46 -26.63 -7.75
N ARG A 49 11.40 -25.75 -7.46
CA ARG A 49 12.61 -26.02 -6.64
C ARG A 49 12.52 -25.45 -5.23
N CYS A 50 11.50 -24.66 -4.95
CA CYS A 50 11.33 -23.98 -3.67
C CYS A 50 10.01 -24.36 -3.02
N SER A 51 10.01 -24.44 -1.69
CA SER A 51 8.76 -24.50 -0.94
C SER A 51 8.16 -23.11 -0.84
N VAL A 52 6.93 -22.95 -1.32
CA VAL A 52 6.24 -21.66 -1.31
C VAL A 52 5.51 -21.47 0.03
N VAL A 53 5.80 -20.36 0.71
CA VAL A 53 5.12 -19.94 1.95
C VAL A 53 4.43 -18.62 1.68
N GLU A 54 3.11 -18.59 1.78
CA GLU A 54 2.31 -17.39 1.58
C GLU A 54 1.97 -16.71 2.91
N PHE A 55 2.38 -15.46 3.06
CA PHE A 55 2.06 -14.63 4.22
C PHE A 55 0.76 -13.84 3.95
N SER A 56 -0.38 -14.54 3.91
CA SER A 56 -1.68 -13.91 3.72
C SER A 56 -2.37 -13.66 5.06
N ILE A 57 -2.86 -12.43 5.26
CA ILE A 57 -3.58 -12.05 6.48
C ILE A 57 -5.08 -12.32 6.27
N LYS A 58 -5.63 -13.29 6.99
CA LYS A 58 -7.08 -13.59 6.97
C LYS A 58 -7.85 -12.62 7.86
N GLY A 59 -9.12 -12.38 7.53
CA GLY A 59 -9.94 -11.34 8.17
C GLY A 59 -9.97 -11.37 9.70
N LYS A 60 -10.01 -12.56 10.33
CA LYS A 60 -9.96 -12.73 11.80
C LYS A 60 -8.60 -12.38 12.40
N GLU A 61 -7.53 -12.54 11.65
CA GLU A 61 -6.16 -12.25 12.10
C GLU A 61 -5.83 -10.77 12.01
N LYS A 62 -6.51 -10.05 11.12
CA LYS A 62 -6.32 -8.60 10.91
C LYS A 62 -6.42 -7.84 12.24
N VAL A 63 -7.49 -8.04 12.97
CA VAL A 63 -7.74 -7.33 14.24
C VAL A 63 -6.65 -7.66 15.27
N LYS A 64 -6.26 -8.95 15.38
CA LYS A 64 -5.21 -9.38 16.30
C LYS A 64 -3.86 -8.76 15.95
N ILE A 65 -3.48 -8.80 14.68
CA ILE A 65 -2.20 -8.25 14.21
C ILE A 65 -2.18 -6.73 14.36
N ALA A 66 -3.25 -6.03 13.99
CA ALA A 66 -3.38 -4.60 14.18
C ALA A 66 -3.27 -4.20 15.66
N GLY A 67 -3.90 -4.98 16.57
CA GLY A 67 -3.81 -4.76 18.01
C GLY A 67 -2.40 -4.98 18.59
N LEU A 68 -1.66 -5.98 18.10
CA LEU A 68 -0.26 -6.20 18.49
C LEU A 68 0.63 -5.06 17.99
N PHE A 69 0.43 -4.64 16.76
CA PHE A 69 1.18 -3.51 16.20
C PHE A 69 0.85 -2.20 16.92
N PHE A 70 -0.41 -1.97 17.26
CA PHE A 70 -0.83 -0.78 18.03
C PHE A 70 -0.06 -0.67 19.36
N LYS A 71 0.03 -1.77 20.12
CA LYS A 71 0.80 -1.79 21.38
C LYS A 71 2.28 -1.50 21.12
N ARG A 72 2.86 -2.10 20.09
CA ARG A 72 4.26 -1.87 19.74
C ARG A 72 4.51 -0.42 19.29
N LEU A 73 3.59 0.17 18.56
CA LEU A 73 3.68 1.56 18.13
C LEU A 73 3.62 2.51 19.34
N GLN A 74 2.76 2.24 20.33
CA GLN A 74 2.71 3.01 21.57
C GLN A 74 4.05 2.95 22.33
N GLU A 75 4.64 1.75 22.50
CA GLU A 75 5.96 1.59 23.11
C GLU A 75 7.03 2.43 22.42
N VAL A 76 7.04 2.44 21.07
CA VAL A 76 7.99 3.22 20.27
C VAL A 76 7.80 4.71 20.52
N LEU A 77 6.56 5.21 20.46
CA LEU A 77 6.26 6.63 20.67
C LEU A 77 6.58 7.09 22.09
N ASP A 78 6.35 6.22 23.09
CA ASP A 78 6.70 6.50 24.50
C ASP A 78 8.22 6.61 24.69
N ILE A 79 9.00 5.71 24.06
CA ILE A 79 10.47 5.77 24.09
C ILE A 79 10.98 7.05 23.42
N GLU A 80 10.42 7.43 22.28
CA GLU A 80 10.77 8.65 21.53
C GLU A 80 10.17 9.91 22.19
N ARG A 81 9.37 9.79 23.27
CA ARG A 81 8.71 10.88 23.98
C ARG A 81 7.81 11.73 23.09
N ILE A 82 7.13 11.12 22.15
CA ILE A 82 6.19 11.76 21.24
C ILE A 82 4.78 11.63 21.84
N PRO A 83 4.12 12.73 22.21
CA PRO A 83 2.75 12.68 22.71
C PRO A 83 1.78 12.31 21.57
N TYR A 84 0.80 11.45 21.87
CA TYR A 84 -0.15 10.96 20.90
C TYR A 84 -1.54 10.72 21.50
N ASP A 85 -2.56 10.77 20.65
CA ASP A 85 -3.92 10.39 21.01
C ASP A 85 -4.19 8.94 20.51
N PRO A 86 -4.50 7.98 21.42
CA PRO A 86 -4.68 6.57 21.06
C PRO A 86 -5.74 6.32 19.96
N PRO A 87 -6.90 6.99 19.92
CA PRO A 87 -7.86 6.86 18.83
C PRO A 87 -7.27 7.21 17.47
N VAL A 88 -6.44 8.26 17.40
CA VAL A 88 -5.79 8.72 16.16
C VAL A 88 -4.81 7.66 15.63
N LEU A 89 -4.01 7.05 16.53
CA LEU A 89 -3.12 5.95 16.16
C LEU A 89 -3.90 4.75 15.60
N ALA A 90 -5.03 4.41 16.21
CA ALA A 90 -5.87 3.31 15.74
C ALA A 90 -6.40 3.58 14.32
N GLU A 91 -6.77 4.82 14.03
CA GLU A 91 -7.25 5.23 12.71
C GLU A 91 -6.13 5.20 11.66
N ILE A 92 -4.93 5.69 11.98
CA ILE A 92 -3.75 5.61 11.11
C ILE A 92 -3.45 4.14 10.77
N ILE A 93 -3.45 3.26 11.77
CA ILE A 93 -3.22 1.83 11.58
C ILE A 93 -4.30 1.22 10.67
N ASN A 94 -5.57 1.47 10.92
CA ASN A 94 -6.66 0.94 10.12
C ASN A 94 -6.60 1.39 8.66
N LYS A 95 -6.21 2.64 8.43
CA LYS A 95 -6.10 3.23 7.10
C LYS A 95 -4.98 2.61 6.27
N HIS A 96 -3.84 2.35 6.88
CA HIS A 96 -2.64 1.88 6.16
C HIS A 96 -2.35 0.39 6.31
N PHE A 97 -3.19 -0.35 7.05
CA PHE A 97 -3.03 -1.79 7.20
C PHE A 97 -3.00 -2.51 5.84
N PRO A 98 -2.06 -3.42 5.59
CA PRO A 98 -1.02 -3.95 6.46
C PRO A 98 0.36 -3.27 6.33
N ASP A 99 0.45 -2.09 5.74
CA ASP A 99 1.70 -1.37 5.50
C ASP A 99 2.18 -0.65 6.77
N TRP A 100 2.92 -1.39 7.62
CA TRP A 100 3.47 -0.87 8.87
C TRP A 100 4.53 0.21 8.66
N ARG A 101 5.28 0.13 7.57
CA ARG A 101 6.29 1.14 7.22
C ARG A 101 5.63 2.48 6.97
N ARG A 102 4.53 2.48 6.23
CA ARG A 102 3.75 3.69 5.98
C ARG A 102 3.16 4.26 7.27
N VAL A 103 2.64 3.42 8.16
CA VAL A 103 2.16 3.87 9.48
C VAL A 103 3.26 4.59 10.26
N LEU A 104 4.48 4.01 10.33
CA LEU A 104 5.61 4.61 11.02
C LEU A 104 6.04 5.94 10.38
N ASN A 105 6.13 5.99 9.06
CA ASN A 105 6.48 7.21 8.32
C ASN A 105 5.45 8.33 8.56
N GLU A 106 4.16 8.00 8.57
CA GLU A 106 3.11 8.96 8.88
C GLU A 106 3.23 9.46 10.33
N CYS A 107 3.41 8.58 11.29
CA CYS A 107 3.63 8.98 12.68
C CYS A 107 4.87 9.87 12.84
N GLN A 108 5.97 9.54 12.13
CA GLN A 108 7.18 10.37 12.14
C GLN A 108 6.93 11.76 11.52
N ARG A 109 6.22 11.83 10.40
CA ARG A 109 5.87 13.09 9.76
C ARG A 109 5.05 13.99 10.69
N TYR A 110 4.09 13.42 11.40
CA TYR A 110 3.23 14.17 12.32
C TYR A 110 3.91 14.55 13.62
N SER A 111 4.89 13.77 14.07
CA SER A 111 5.67 14.09 15.26
C SER A 111 6.45 15.41 15.14
N ILE A 112 6.75 15.87 13.91
CA ILE A 112 7.37 17.17 13.66
C ILE A 112 6.49 18.32 14.17
N GLY A 113 5.16 18.17 14.15
CA GLY A 113 4.21 19.12 14.74
C GLY A 113 4.15 19.10 16.27
N GLY A 114 4.94 18.23 16.93
CA GLY A 114 5.07 18.13 18.38
C GLY A 114 4.06 17.19 19.04
N LYS A 115 2.98 16.81 18.38
CA LYS A 115 1.96 15.88 18.89
C LYS A 115 1.20 15.20 17.75
N ILE A 116 0.88 13.91 17.94
CA ILE A 116 0.00 13.17 17.05
C ILE A 116 -1.43 13.25 17.60
N ASP A 117 -2.24 14.17 17.09
CA ASP A 117 -3.61 14.42 17.56
C ASP A 117 -4.66 14.44 16.44
N SER A 118 -5.92 14.72 16.81
CA SER A 118 -7.05 14.73 15.88
C SER A 118 -6.98 15.81 14.79
N GLY A 119 -6.14 16.85 14.95
CA GLY A 119 -5.88 17.82 13.88
C GLY A 119 -5.30 17.17 12.62
N ILE A 120 -4.63 16.05 12.80
CA ILE A 120 -4.08 15.21 11.76
C ILE A 120 -5.19 14.50 10.98
N LEU A 121 -6.26 14.09 11.65
CA LEU A 121 -7.40 13.43 11.00
C LEU A 121 -8.11 14.35 10.01
N ALA A 122 -8.07 15.65 10.21
CA ALA A 122 -8.57 16.62 9.25
C ALA A 122 -7.72 16.65 7.95
N THR A 123 -6.42 16.35 8.06
CA THR A 123 -5.51 16.18 6.92
C THR A 123 -5.66 14.77 6.32
N PHE A 124 -6.14 13.80 7.11
CA PHE A 124 -6.52 12.46 6.67
C PHE A 124 -7.94 12.37 6.16
N SER A 125 -8.78 13.40 6.39
CA SER A 125 -10.09 13.42 5.76
C SER A 125 -9.84 13.10 4.31
N ASP A 126 -10.38 11.99 3.88
CA ASP A 126 -10.23 11.46 2.53
C ASP A 126 -10.17 12.64 1.60
N VAL A 127 -9.04 12.79 0.91
CA VAL A 127 -8.99 13.59 -0.30
C VAL A 127 -10.35 13.37 -0.91
N SER A 128 -11.23 14.35 -0.78
CA SER A 128 -12.64 14.12 -0.97
C SER A 128 -12.83 13.87 -2.46
N VAL A 129 -12.62 12.59 -2.84
CA VAL A 129 -12.92 12.12 -4.20
C VAL A 129 -14.35 12.51 -4.55
N ASN A 130 -15.20 12.59 -3.52
CA ASN A 130 -16.58 13.08 -3.67
C ASN A 130 -16.63 14.55 -4.10
N ASP A 131 -15.76 15.41 -3.56
CA ASP A 131 -15.69 16.82 -4.00
C ASP A 131 -15.12 16.93 -5.42
N LEU A 132 -14.12 16.10 -5.76
CA LEU A 132 -13.63 16.00 -7.13
C LEU A 132 -14.74 15.58 -8.09
N ILE A 133 -15.46 14.50 -7.78
CA ILE A 133 -16.56 14.00 -8.61
C ILE A 133 -17.68 15.03 -8.73
N ARG A 134 -18.02 15.72 -7.64
CA ARG A 134 -19.01 16.79 -7.66
C ARG A 134 -18.58 17.94 -8.57
N ASN A 135 -17.34 18.44 -8.44
CA ASN A 135 -16.82 19.48 -9.30
C ASN A 135 -16.74 19.05 -10.78
N LEU A 136 -16.44 17.77 -11.05
CA LEU A 136 -16.48 17.20 -12.40
C LEU A 136 -17.92 17.18 -12.96
N LYS A 137 -18.91 16.78 -12.16
CA LYS A 137 -20.35 16.80 -12.56
C LYS A 137 -20.82 18.22 -12.85
N ASP A 138 -20.40 19.18 -12.02
CA ASP A 138 -20.75 20.60 -12.15
C ASP A 138 -19.95 21.30 -13.26
N LYS A 139 -19.02 20.56 -13.93
CA LYS A 139 -18.10 21.08 -14.96
C LYS A 139 -17.27 22.28 -14.49
N ASN A 140 -16.97 22.31 -13.18
CA ASN A 140 -16.18 23.36 -12.55
C ASN A 140 -14.67 23.04 -12.67
N PHE A 141 -14.13 23.18 -13.88
CA PHE A 141 -12.72 22.85 -14.16
C PHE A 141 -11.69 23.67 -13.34
N PRO A 142 -11.88 24.94 -12.99
CA PRO A 142 -10.97 25.65 -12.10
C PRO A 142 -10.79 24.94 -10.74
N GLU A 143 -11.88 24.53 -10.10
CA GLU A 143 -11.82 23.82 -8.82
C GLU A 143 -11.27 22.40 -8.96
N VAL A 144 -11.57 21.71 -10.07
CA VAL A 144 -10.96 20.40 -10.38
C VAL A 144 -9.44 20.54 -10.48
N ARG A 145 -8.97 21.58 -11.20
CA ARG A 145 -7.53 21.82 -11.38
C ARG A 145 -6.84 22.16 -10.06
N LYS A 146 -7.46 23.00 -9.25
CA LYS A 146 -6.98 23.36 -7.93
C LYS A 146 -6.89 22.10 -7.05
N TRP A 147 -7.95 21.30 -7.03
CA TRP A 147 -7.98 20.04 -6.30
C TRP A 147 -6.83 19.11 -6.70
N VAL A 148 -6.55 18.97 -8.01
CA VAL A 148 -5.42 18.15 -8.50
C VAL A 148 -4.09 18.71 -8.02
N VAL A 149 -3.88 20.03 -8.07
CA VAL A 149 -2.64 20.67 -7.59
C VAL A 149 -2.45 20.46 -6.09
N ASP A 150 -3.52 20.59 -5.31
CA ASP A 150 -3.50 20.39 -3.85
C ASP A 150 -3.25 18.92 -3.45
N ASN A 151 -3.36 17.99 -4.41
CA ASN A 151 -3.27 16.55 -4.19
C ASN A 151 -2.20 15.86 -5.06
N LEU A 152 -1.24 16.59 -5.59
CA LEU A 152 -0.15 16.04 -6.43
C LEU A 152 0.72 15.00 -5.73
N ASP A 153 0.79 15.03 -4.40
CA ASP A 153 1.58 14.09 -3.60
C ASP A 153 0.91 12.71 -3.46
N ASN A 154 -0.33 12.56 -3.94
CA ASN A 154 -1.01 11.28 -3.92
C ASN A 154 -0.61 10.43 -5.15
N ASP A 155 -0.48 9.12 -4.91
CA ASP A 155 -0.25 8.15 -5.96
C ASP A 155 -1.43 8.14 -6.94
N SER A 156 -1.13 8.36 -8.23
CA SER A 156 -2.14 8.43 -9.29
C SER A 156 -2.97 7.15 -9.42
N ASP A 157 -2.34 5.98 -9.23
CA ASP A 157 -3.01 4.69 -9.35
C ASP A 157 -4.02 4.48 -8.23
N VAL A 158 -3.64 4.89 -6.99
CA VAL A 158 -4.53 4.87 -5.84
C VAL A 158 -5.71 5.82 -6.04
N LEU A 159 -5.46 7.01 -6.60
CA LEU A 159 -6.50 7.99 -6.89
C LEU A 159 -7.47 7.48 -7.96
N LEU A 160 -6.94 6.98 -9.08
CA LEU A 160 -7.76 6.43 -10.16
C LEU A 160 -8.58 5.23 -9.68
N ARG A 161 -8.02 4.39 -8.81
CA ARG A 161 -8.74 3.28 -8.19
C ARG A 161 -9.90 3.77 -7.32
N ARG A 162 -9.71 4.80 -6.50
CA ARG A 162 -10.77 5.40 -5.69
C ARG A 162 -11.88 6.02 -6.53
N ILE A 163 -11.52 6.69 -7.62
CA ILE A 163 -12.49 7.22 -8.58
C ILE A 163 -13.32 6.07 -9.15
N TYR A 164 -12.66 4.99 -9.58
CA TYR A 164 -13.32 3.79 -10.10
C TYR A 164 -14.32 3.19 -9.10
N ASP A 165 -13.93 3.03 -7.84
CA ASP A 165 -14.76 2.44 -6.79
C ASP A 165 -16.03 3.30 -6.51
N ASN A 166 -15.97 4.62 -6.76
CA ASN A 166 -17.08 5.56 -6.59
C ASN A 166 -17.94 5.78 -7.86
N LEU A 167 -17.58 5.17 -9.00
CA LEU A 167 -18.32 5.39 -10.27
C LEU A 167 -19.79 4.95 -10.18
N TYR A 168 -20.07 3.84 -9.49
CA TYR A 168 -21.40 3.26 -9.38
C TYR A 168 -22.37 4.16 -8.59
N GLU A 169 -21.87 4.93 -7.64
CA GLU A 169 -22.67 5.89 -6.87
C GLU A 169 -22.83 7.22 -7.60
N SER A 170 -21.93 7.48 -8.57
CA SER A 170 -21.76 8.80 -9.15
C SER A 170 -22.26 8.91 -10.58
N LEU A 171 -22.33 7.83 -11.33
CA LEU A 171 -22.68 7.81 -12.74
C LEU A 171 -23.91 6.92 -13.01
N VAL A 172 -24.64 7.26 -14.08
CA VAL A 172 -25.68 6.37 -14.60
C VAL A 172 -25.04 5.11 -15.21
N PRO A 173 -25.69 3.94 -15.08
CA PRO A 173 -25.11 2.65 -15.49
C PRO A 173 -24.55 2.61 -16.92
N MET A 174 -25.20 3.29 -17.85
CA MET A 174 -24.75 3.35 -19.25
C MET A 174 -23.45 4.12 -19.48
N SER A 175 -23.07 5.02 -18.57
CA SER A 175 -21.84 5.84 -18.67
C SER A 175 -20.62 5.18 -18.00
N ILE A 176 -20.85 4.18 -17.14
CA ILE A 176 -19.78 3.51 -16.39
C ILE A 176 -18.73 2.86 -17.32
N PRO A 177 -19.10 2.09 -18.37
CA PRO A 177 -18.12 1.49 -19.27
C PRO A 177 -17.21 2.52 -19.94
N HIS A 178 -17.75 3.67 -20.33
CA HIS A 178 -16.95 4.76 -20.92
C HIS A 178 -15.95 5.35 -19.91
N ALA A 179 -16.39 5.59 -18.67
CA ALA A 179 -15.51 6.09 -17.62
C ALA A 179 -14.39 5.10 -17.29
N VAL A 180 -14.68 3.80 -17.26
CA VAL A 180 -13.70 2.74 -17.04
C VAL A 180 -12.64 2.71 -18.14
N LEU A 181 -13.05 2.85 -19.41
CA LEU A 181 -12.11 2.93 -20.55
C LEU A 181 -11.20 4.16 -20.46
N ILE A 182 -11.75 5.30 -20.02
CA ILE A 182 -10.95 6.52 -19.81
C ILE A 182 -9.92 6.28 -18.70
N ILE A 183 -10.33 5.74 -17.56
CA ILE A 183 -9.42 5.45 -16.44
C ILE A 183 -8.30 4.51 -16.90
N ALA A 184 -8.64 3.39 -17.56
CA ALA A 184 -7.68 2.41 -18.06
C ALA A 184 -6.70 2.98 -19.10
N LYS A 185 -7.07 4.06 -19.79
CA LYS A 185 -6.19 4.74 -20.76
C LYS A 185 -5.11 5.58 -20.08
N TYR A 186 -5.39 6.10 -18.88
CA TYR A 186 -4.50 7.03 -18.17
C TYR A 186 -3.83 6.41 -16.93
N GLN A 187 -4.11 5.14 -16.64
CA GLN A 187 -3.41 4.31 -15.66
C GLN A 187 -2.15 3.69 -16.29
#